data_e0f65ba74e52cbe7015ad0bc79376ad3
#
_entry.id   e0f65ba74e52cbe7015ad0bc79376ad3
#
_cell.length_a   1.000
_cell.length_b   1.000
_cell.length_c   1.000
_cell.angle_alpha   90.00
_cell.angle_beta   90.00
_cell.angle_gamma   90.00
#
_symmetry.space_group_name_H-M   'P 1'
#
loop_
_entity.id
_entity.type
_entity.pdbx_description
1 polymer ?
#
loop_
_entity_poly.entity_id
_entity_poly.type
_entity_poly.pdbx_seq_one_letter_code
_entity_poly.pdbx_strand_id
1 'polypeptide(L)'
;RSVSAFLLNRLPISISRKGITDIADLLPIQKGIYLWQGDITTLKCGAIVNAANSQMLGCFYPCHGCIDNVIHTYAGVQLRCKCNEIMTEQGYEEPTGQAKITPAYNLPCKYIIHTVGPIVSGYLTEEDCELLKSCYLSCLKLAGENGCKSIAFCCISTGVFGFPQKEAA
;
A
#
# COMPACT_ATOMS: atom_id res chain seq x y z
N ARG A 1 -3.09 12.20 -17.90
CA ARG A 1 -2.60 12.94 -16.71
C ARG A 1 -1.68 11.98 -15.97
N SER A 2 -0.40 12.34 -15.79
CA SER A 2 0.58 11.50 -15.08
C SER A 2 0.25 11.44 -13.58
N VAL A 3 0.31 10.24 -13.02
CA VAL A 3 0.23 9.99 -11.57
C VAL A 3 1.65 10.00 -11.01
N SER A 4 1.91 10.79 -9.95
CA SER A 4 3.21 10.79 -9.28
C SER A 4 3.30 9.59 -8.32
N ALA A 5 4.34 8.78 -8.45
CA ALA A 5 4.58 7.61 -7.61
C ALA A 5 5.66 7.88 -6.55
N PHE A 6 5.45 7.36 -5.35
CA PHE A 6 6.34 7.50 -4.20
C PHE A 6 6.79 6.11 -3.75
N LEU A 7 8.10 5.88 -3.72
CA LEU A 7 8.69 4.65 -3.17
C LEU A 7 9.12 4.91 -1.73
N LEU A 8 8.68 4.05 -0.81
CA LEU A 8 8.99 4.16 0.61
C LEU A 8 10.10 3.20 1.01
N ASN A 9 11.12 3.71 1.65
CA ASN A 9 12.16 2.89 2.24
C ASN A 9 11.80 2.53 3.69
N ARG A 10 12.17 1.31 4.12
CA ARG A 10 11.83 0.78 5.45
C ARG A 10 12.39 1.63 6.58
N LEU A 11 11.52 2.08 7.50
CA LEU A 11 11.92 2.53 8.83
C LEU A 11 11.28 1.64 9.90
N PRO A 12 11.97 1.45 11.04
CA PRO A 12 11.33 0.93 12.23
C PRO A 12 10.18 1.88 12.61
N ILE A 13 9.01 1.32 12.85
CA ILE A 13 7.82 2.06 13.25
C ILE A 13 8.09 2.69 14.61
N SER A 14 8.42 3.96 14.63
CA SER A 14 8.39 4.74 15.86
C SER A 14 6.94 5.20 16.08
N ILE A 15 6.41 4.87 17.23
CA ILE A 15 5.01 5.09 17.64
C ILE A 15 4.64 6.58 17.78
N SER A 16 5.56 7.50 17.65
CA SER A 16 5.26 8.93 17.67
C SER A 16 4.83 9.40 16.28
N ARG A 17 3.53 9.53 16.08
CA ARG A 17 2.94 10.16 14.90
C ARG A 17 3.45 11.59 14.78
N LYS A 18 4.49 11.80 13.99
CA LYS A 18 4.89 13.14 13.56
C LYS A 18 3.82 13.66 12.62
N GLY A 19 3.50 14.92 12.66
CA GLY A 19 2.39 15.57 11.95
C GLY A 19 2.19 15.17 10.49
N ILE A 20 1.11 15.67 9.88
CA ILE A 20 0.79 15.40 8.48
C ILE A 20 1.89 15.93 7.57
N THR A 21 2.38 15.10 6.64
CA THR A 21 3.33 15.49 5.59
C THR A 21 2.55 15.75 4.29
N ASP A 22 2.59 16.97 3.79
CA ASP A 22 2.05 17.27 2.46
C ASP A 22 3.08 16.89 1.40
N ILE A 23 2.67 16.11 0.41
CA ILE A 23 3.55 15.71 -0.69
C ILE A 23 4.01 16.89 -1.56
N ALA A 24 3.29 18.00 -1.52
CA ALA A 24 3.69 19.22 -2.21
C ALA A 24 5.01 19.80 -1.68
N ASP A 25 5.39 19.45 -0.45
CA ASP A 25 6.62 19.91 0.19
C ASP A 25 7.83 19.01 -0.13
N LEU A 26 7.62 17.90 -0.87
CA LEU A 26 8.67 16.94 -1.19
C LEU A 26 9.41 17.32 -2.48
N LEU A 27 10.73 17.09 -2.49
CA LEU A 27 11.54 17.28 -3.68
C LEU A 27 11.55 16.01 -4.54
N PRO A 28 11.28 16.10 -5.86
CA PRO A 28 11.32 14.95 -6.74
C PRO A 28 12.77 14.52 -7.04
N ILE A 29 13.00 13.20 -7.12
CA ILE A 29 14.27 12.64 -7.62
C ILE A 29 14.33 12.69 -9.16
N GLN A 30 13.16 12.62 -9.81
CA GLN A 30 12.94 12.93 -11.22
C GLN A 30 11.48 13.38 -11.41
N LYS A 31 11.14 13.91 -12.59
CA LYS A 31 9.80 14.45 -12.86
C LYS A 31 8.70 13.47 -12.49
N GLY A 32 7.94 13.80 -11.43
CA GLY A 32 6.80 13.02 -10.95
C GLY A 32 7.16 11.81 -10.09
N ILE A 33 8.44 11.57 -9.77
CA ILE A 33 8.89 10.49 -8.90
C ILE A 33 9.60 11.06 -7.68
N TYR A 34 9.19 10.58 -6.51
CA TYR A 34 9.67 11.03 -5.21
C TYR A 34 10.15 9.83 -4.39
N LEU A 35 11.26 9.98 -3.69
CA LEU A 35 11.70 9.06 -2.66
C LEU A 35 11.49 9.72 -1.31
N TRP A 36 10.74 9.06 -0.44
CA TRP A 36 10.43 9.61 0.87
C TRP A 36 10.55 8.52 1.95
N GLN A 37 11.03 8.92 3.12
CA GLN A 37 11.22 8.04 4.26
C GLN A 37 10.39 8.53 5.44
N GLY A 38 9.40 7.74 5.87
CA GLY A 38 8.52 8.11 6.97
C GLY A 38 7.33 7.17 7.13
N ASP A 39 6.36 7.59 7.93
CA ASP A 39 5.13 6.86 8.17
C ASP A 39 4.11 7.20 7.08
N ILE A 40 3.81 6.25 6.20
CA ILE A 40 2.88 6.42 5.06
C ILE A 40 1.49 6.88 5.49
N THR A 41 1.07 6.57 6.73
CA THR A 41 -0.24 6.98 7.27
C THR A 41 -0.33 8.47 7.58
N THR A 42 0.79 9.19 7.51
CA THR A 42 0.84 10.65 7.70
C THR A 42 0.82 11.44 6.39
N LEU A 43 0.89 10.77 5.24
CA LEU A 43 0.95 11.42 3.93
C LEU A 43 -0.40 11.96 3.50
N LYS A 44 -0.43 13.26 3.20
CA LYS A 44 -1.55 13.91 2.52
C LYS A 44 -1.35 13.82 1.02
N CYS A 45 -1.97 12.84 0.38
CA CYS A 45 -1.85 12.53 -1.04
C CYS A 45 -3.16 11.98 -1.63
N GLY A 46 -3.17 11.66 -2.92
CA GLY A 46 -4.32 11.07 -3.60
C GLY A 46 -4.65 9.67 -3.09
N ALA A 47 -3.65 8.81 -3.00
CA ALA A 47 -3.80 7.46 -2.46
C ALA A 47 -2.51 6.97 -1.80
N ILE A 48 -2.64 6.09 -0.81
CA ILE A 48 -1.54 5.26 -0.30
C ILE A 48 -1.81 3.80 -0.63
N VAL A 49 -0.76 3.02 -0.81
CA VAL A 49 -0.87 1.58 -1.08
C VAL A 49 -0.68 0.79 0.21
N ASN A 50 -1.58 -0.13 0.46
CA ASN A 50 -1.52 -1.13 1.51
C ASN A 50 -1.11 -2.49 0.93
N ALA A 51 -0.02 -3.08 1.43
CA ALA A 51 0.33 -4.47 1.17
C ALA A 51 -0.52 -5.37 2.08
N ALA A 52 -1.67 -5.76 1.57
CA ALA A 52 -2.68 -6.56 2.26
C ALA A 52 -2.41 -8.07 2.15
N ASN A 53 -3.16 -8.85 2.92
CA ASN A 53 -3.31 -10.29 2.71
C ASN A 53 -4.53 -10.59 1.81
N SER A 54 -4.68 -11.85 1.37
CA SER A 54 -5.77 -12.26 0.47
C SER A 54 -7.17 -12.08 1.04
N GLN A 55 -7.32 -12.06 2.36
CA GLN A 55 -8.61 -11.80 3.02
C GLN A 55 -8.99 -10.32 3.01
N MET A 56 -8.03 -9.41 2.82
CA MET A 56 -8.22 -7.95 2.78
C MET A 56 -8.74 -7.32 4.08
N LEU A 57 -8.92 -8.10 5.15
CA LEU A 57 -9.52 -7.65 6.42
C LEU A 57 -8.52 -7.00 7.39
N GLY A 58 -7.29 -6.78 6.95
CA GLY A 58 -6.21 -6.27 7.78
C GLY A 58 -5.50 -7.37 8.58
N CYS A 59 -4.41 -7.01 9.21
CA CYS A 59 -3.68 -7.90 10.09
C CYS A 59 -4.30 -7.92 11.49
N PHE A 60 -4.67 -9.11 11.97
CA PHE A 60 -5.26 -9.31 13.30
C PHE A 60 -4.23 -9.62 14.40
N TYR A 61 -2.95 -9.72 14.04
CA TYR A 61 -1.91 -10.00 15.02
C TYR A 61 -1.65 -8.76 15.88
N PRO A 62 -1.89 -8.79 17.20
CA PRO A 62 -1.76 -7.61 18.05
C PRO A 62 -0.35 -7.02 17.99
N CYS A 63 -0.26 -5.70 17.87
CA CYS A 63 1.00 -4.95 17.82
C CYS A 63 1.97 -5.40 16.70
N HIS A 64 1.49 -6.09 15.67
CA HIS A 64 2.33 -6.49 14.54
C HIS A 64 2.78 -5.27 13.76
N GLY A 65 4.10 -5.14 13.57
CA GLY A 65 4.73 -4.01 12.91
C GLY A 65 4.62 -4.02 11.38
N CYS A 66 3.59 -4.63 10.78
CA CYS A 66 3.38 -4.58 9.34
C CYS A 66 2.53 -3.38 8.93
N ILE A 67 2.67 -2.97 7.67
CA ILE A 67 1.95 -1.84 7.11
C ILE A 67 0.43 -2.04 7.15
N ASP A 68 -0.05 -3.24 6.94
CA ASP A 68 -1.47 -3.59 6.95
C ASP A 68 -2.09 -3.36 8.33
N ASN A 69 -1.41 -3.79 9.42
CA ASN A 69 -1.84 -3.51 10.79
C ASN A 69 -1.87 -2.01 11.08
N VAL A 70 -0.84 -1.28 10.69
CA VAL A 70 -0.70 0.17 10.95
C VAL A 70 -1.77 0.96 10.20
N ILE A 71 -1.99 0.69 8.93
CA ILE A 71 -3.01 1.36 8.11
C ILE A 71 -4.41 1.11 8.69
N HIS A 72 -4.77 -0.15 8.99
CA HIS A 72 -6.07 -0.46 9.57
C HIS A 72 -6.27 0.15 10.97
N THR A 73 -5.21 0.25 11.76
CA THR A 73 -5.24 0.88 13.08
C THR A 73 -5.56 2.37 12.98
N TYR A 74 -4.84 3.10 12.12
CA TYR A 74 -4.99 4.56 12.03
C TYR A 74 -6.16 5.01 11.16
N ALA A 75 -6.55 4.24 10.14
CA ALA A 75 -7.74 4.52 9.34
C ALA A 75 -9.04 4.36 10.16
N GLY A 76 -9.03 3.46 11.14
CA GLY A 76 -10.18 3.19 11.99
C GLY A 76 -11.01 1.98 11.54
N VAL A 77 -12.00 1.61 12.37
CA VAL A 77 -12.82 0.41 12.18
C VAL A 77 -13.62 0.41 10.87
N GLN A 78 -13.98 1.58 10.37
CA GLN A 78 -14.75 1.73 9.12
C GLN A 78 -14.00 1.14 7.93
N LEU A 79 -12.66 1.23 7.89
CA LEU A 79 -11.85 0.62 6.83
C LEU A 79 -12.07 -0.89 6.80
N ARG A 80 -11.97 -1.55 7.95
CA ARG A 80 -12.17 -3.00 8.06
C ARG A 80 -13.59 -3.41 7.67
N CYS A 81 -14.60 -2.65 8.10
CA CYS A 81 -15.99 -2.88 7.71
C CYS A 81 -16.14 -2.80 6.17
N LYS A 82 -15.55 -1.77 5.55
CA LYS A 82 -15.62 -1.60 4.09
C LYS A 82 -14.91 -2.71 3.32
N CYS A 83 -13.74 -3.12 3.79
CA CYS A 83 -13.04 -4.28 3.22
C CYS A 83 -13.89 -5.54 3.34
N ASN A 84 -14.53 -5.77 4.49
CA ASN A 84 -15.41 -6.92 4.68
C ASN A 84 -16.62 -6.91 3.73
N GLU A 85 -17.24 -5.74 3.51
CA GLU A 85 -18.33 -5.60 2.52
C GLU A 85 -17.85 -6.01 1.12
N ILE A 86 -16.72 -5.45 0.66
CA ILE A 86 -16.13 -5.75 -0.65
C ILE A 86 -15.85 -7.24 -0.81
N MET A 87 -15.22 -7.86 0.20
CA MET A 87 -14.83 -9.27 0.14
C MET A 87 -16.03 -10.21 0.25
N THR A 88 -17.06 -9.82 1.01
CA THR A 88 -18.32 -10.58 1.09
C THR A 88 -19.07 -10.53 -0.24
N GLU A 89 -19.12 -9.37 -0.90
CA GLU A 89 -19.71 -9.22 -2.23
C GLU A 89 -18.93 -10.02 -3.30
N GLN A 90 -17.60 -10.01 -3.20
CA GLN A 90 -16.74 -10.80 -4.10
C GLN A 90 -16.89 -12.31 -3.92
N GLY A 91 -17.02 -12.80 -2.68
CA GLY A 91 -17.25 -14.20 -2.34
C GLY A 91 -16.04 -15.14 -2.44
N TYR A 92 -14.83 -14.60 -2.71
CA TYR A 92 -13.56 -15.35 -2.74
C TYR A 92 -12.40 -14.45 -2.33
N GLU A 93 -11.26 -15.03 -1.95
CA GLU A 93 -10.07 -14.30 -1.55
C GLU A 93 -9.48 -13.47 -2.72
N GLU A 94 -8.91 -12.31 -2.40
CA GLU A 94 -8.29 -11.45 -3.42
C GLU A 94 -7.06 -12.13 -4.03
N PRO A 95 -7.01 -12.28 -5.35
CA PRO A 95 -5.86 -12.88 -6.01
C PRO A 95 -4.61 -12.01 -5.90
N THR A 96 -3.44 -12.64 -5.83
CA THR A 96 -2.14 -11.97 -5.91
C THR A 96 -2.02 -11.16 -7.21
N GLY A 97 -1.47 -9.95 -7.12
CA GLY A 97 -1.31 -9.07 -8.27
C GLY A 97 -2.51 -8.17 -8.56
N GLN A 98 -3.66 -8.39 -7.90
CA GLN A 98 -4.86 -7.56 -8.03
C GLN A 98 -4.90 -6.47 -6.95
N ALA A 99 -5.82 -5.50 -7.12
CA ALA A 99 -5.97 -4.41 -6.17
C ALA A 99 -7.44 -3.99 -6.01
N LYS A 100 -7.77 -3.47 -4.83
CA LYS A 100 -9.05 -2.85 -4.46
C LYS A 100 -8.82 -1.45 -3.90
N ILE A 101 -9.81 -0.58 -4.02
CA ILE A 101 -9.74 0.78 -3.50
C ILE A 101 -10.83 1.02 -2.47
N THR A 102 -10.48 1.72 -1.40
CA THR A 102 -11.39 2.16 -0.34
C THR A 102 -11.17 3.63 0.00
N PRO A 103 -12.16 4.31 0.62
CA PRO A 103 -11.90 5.57 1.32
C PRO A 103 -10.84 5.40 2.41
N ALA A 104 -10.11 6.47 2.73
CA ALA A 104 -9.03 6.42 3.71
C ALA A 104 -9.48 6.75 5.15
N TYR A 105 -10.72 7.15 5.33
CA TYR A 105 -11.36 7.48 6.62
C TYR A 105 -10.54 8.49 7.45
N ASN A 106 -9.90 8.06 8.55
CA ASN A 106 -9.15 8.95 9.44
C ASN A 106 -7.74 9.28 8.96
N LEU A 107 -7.30 8.74 7.80
CA LEU A 107 -6.00 9.08 7.24
C LEU A 107 -6.06 10.38 6.42
N PRO A 108 -4.94 11.12 6.30
CA PRO A 108 -4.92 12.39 5.56
C PRO A 108 -4.96 12.22 4.02
N CYS A 109 -4.70 11.01 3.51
CA CYS A 109 -4.87 10.69 2.10
C CYS A 109 -6.36 10.52 1.73
N LYS A 110 -6.67 10.57 0.43
CA LYS A 110 -8.05 10.43 -0.03
C LYS A 110 -8.51 8.98 -0.10
N TYR A 111 -7.63 8.08 -0.55
CA TYR A 111 -7.92 6.67 -0.75
C TYR A 111 -6.82 5.78 -0.20
N ILE A 112 -7.17 4.53 0.11
CA ILE A 112 -6.25 3.42 0.30
C ILE A 112 -6.47 2.45 -0.85
N ILE A 113 -5.39 2.03 -1.50
CA ILE A 113 -5.40 0.98 -2.50
C ILE A 113 -4.73 -0.25 -1.89
N HIS A 114 -5.50 -1.31 -1.73
CA HIS A 114 -5.05 -2.56 -1.15
C HIS A 114 -4.63 -3.51 -2.28
N THR A 115 -3.46 -4.11 -2.18
CA THR A 115 -2.98 -5.12 -3.13
C THR A 115 -2.35 -6.28 -2.40
N VAL A 116 -2.50 -7.48 -2.96
CA VAL A 116 -1.93 -8.71 -2.40
C VAL A 116 -0.68 -9.05 -3.19
N GLY A 117 0.46 -8.88 -2.55
CA GLY A 117 1.74 -9.21 -3.17
C GLY A 117 2.09 -10.70 -3.11
N PRO A 118 3.04 -11.18 -3.93
CA PRO A 118 3.49 -12.56 -3.90
C PRO A 118 4.22 -12.91 -2.59
N ILE A 119 4.07 -14.17 -2.16
CA ILE A 119 4.80 -14.76 -1.03
C ILE A 119 5.94 -15.60 -1.61
N VAL A 120 7.17 -15.15 -1.40
CA VAL A 120 8.37 -15.87 -1.87
C VAL A 120 8.83 -16.84 -0.80
N SER A 121 8.74 -18.15 -1.10
CA SER A 121 9.18 -19.22 -0.23
C SER A 121 10.35 -19.95 -0.90
N GLY A 122 11.58 -19.65 -0.46
CA GLY A 122 12.80 -20.25 -1.00
C GLY A 122 13.40 -19.42 -2.14
N TYR A 123 13.22 -19.83 -3.39
CA TYR A 123 13.81 -19.15 -4.55
C TYR A 123 12.81 -18.18 -5.18
N LEU A 124 13.31 -17.01 -5.56
CA LEU A 124 12.55 -16.05 -6.36
C LEU A 124 12.33 -16.62 -7.78
N THR A 125 11.09 -16.61 -8.23
CA THR A 125 10.70 -17.05 -9.57
C THR A 125 10.36 -15.87 -10.49
N GLU A 126 10.34 -16.11 -11.79
CA GLU A 126 9.88 -15.11 -12.76
C GLU A 126 8.39 -14.78 -12.55
N GLU A 127 7.58 -15.78 -12.17
CA GLU A 127 6.17 -15.59 -11.82
C GLU A 127 6.00 -14.63 -10.63
N ASP A 128 6.82 -14.76 -9.58
CA ASP A 128 6.80 -13.82 -8.45
C ASP A 128 7.10 -12.39 -8.89
N CYS A 129 8.05 -12.22 -9.81
CA CYS A 129 8.39 -10.90 -10.36
C CYS A 129 7.23 -10.30 -11.17
N GLU A 130 6.58 -11.09 -12.04
CA GLU A 130 5.42 -10.63 -12.81
C GLU A 130 4.21 -10.35 -11.90
N LEU A 131 3.99 -11.12 -10.85
CA LEU A 131 2.96 -10.86 -9.85
C LEU A 131 3.23 -9.56 -9.08
N LEU A 132 4.48 -9.31 -8.67
CA LEU A 132 4.84 -8.04 -8.02
C LEU A 132 4.61 -6.85 -8.96
N LYS A 133 5.05 -6.95 -10.20
CA LYS A 133 4.80 -5.95 -11.25
C LYS A 133 3.30 -5.70 -11.45
N SER A 134 2.50 -6.77 -11.46
CA SER A 134 1.04 -6.68 -11.55
C SER A 134 0.44 -5.89 -10.38
N CYS A 135 0.95 -6.03 -9.15
CA CYS A 135 0.52 -5.23 -8.00
C CYS A 135 0.68 -3.73 -8.27
N TYR A 136 1.86 -3.31 -8.73
CA TYR A 136 2.13 -1.91 -9.03
C TYR A 136 1.23 -1.37 -10.14
N LEU A 137 1.08 -2.13 -11.23
CA LEU A 137 0.24 -1.74 -12.37
C LEU A 137 -1.24 -1.66 -12.00
N SER A 138 -1.76 -2.61 -11.23
CA SER A 138 -3.14 -2.63 -10.75
C SER A 138 -3.42 -1.42 -9.85
N CYS A 139 -2.50 -1.08 -8.95
CA CYS A 139 -2.60 0.10 -8.11
C CYS A 139 -2.59 1.41 -8.92
N LEU A 140 -1.69 1.54 -9.88
CA LEU A 140 -1.61 2.72 -10.75
C LEU A 140 -2.87 2.89 -11.59
N LYS A 141 -3.40 1.80 -12.13
CA LYS A 141 -4.66 1.78 -12.88
C LYS A 141 -5.82 2.30 -12.03
N LEU A 142 -6.03 1.71 -10.84
CA LEU A 142 -7.09 2.15 -9.93
C LEU A 142 -6.93 3.60 -9.49
N ALA A 143 -5.71 4.05 -9.20
CA ALA A 143 -5.44 5.44 -8.87
C ALA A 143 -5.85 6.38 -10.01
N GLY A 144 -5.50 6.02 -11.26
CA GLY A 144 -5.87 6.78 -12.44
C GLY A 144 -7.38 6.84 -12.68
N GLU A 145 -8.06 5.71 -12.58
CA GLU A 145 -9.53 5.59 -12.74
C GLU A 145 -10.30 6.41 -11.69
N ASN A 146 -9.74 6.54 -10.47
CA ASN A 146 -10.33 7.33 -9.38
C ASN A 146 -9.83 8.79 -9.33
N GLY A 147 -9.14 9.26 -10.37
CA GLY A 147 -8.70 10.65 -10.50
C GLY A 147 -7.64 11.07 -9.49
N CYS A 148 -6.89 10.13 -8.91
CA CYS A 148 -5.76 10.43 -8.04
C CYS A 148 -4.64 11.12 -8.83
N LYS A 149 -4.12 12.23 -8.29
CA LYS A 149 -2.98 12.94 -8.88
C LYS A 149 -1.65 12.44 -8.33
N SER A 150 -1.68 11.66 -7.25
CA SER A 150 -0.51 11.12 -6.56
C SER A 150 -0.86 9.81 -5.89
N ILE A 151 0.11 8.91 -5.83
CA ILE A 151 0.03 7.63 -5.14
C ILE A 151 1.35 7.36 -4.41
N ALA A 152 1.27 6.90 -3.17
CA ALA A 152 2.44 6.51 -2.39
C ALA A 152 2.46 4.99 -2.24
N PHE A 153 3.55 4.37 -2.65
CA PHE A 153 3.79 2.93 -2.52
C PHE A 153 4.64 2.61 -1.30
N CYS A 154 4.31 1.52 -0.62
CA CYS A 154 5.23 0.82 0.25
C CYS A 154 6.06 -0.19 -0.55
N CYS A 155 7.08 -0.78 0.07
CA CYS A 155 7.84 -1.89 -0.52
C CYS A 155 7.00 -3.17 -0.43
N ILE A 156 6.16 -3.42 -1.44
CA ILE A 156 5.22 -4.56 -1.49
C ILE A 156 6.01 -5.88 -1.39
N SER A 157 5.51 -6.82 -0.58
CA SER A 157 6.07 -8.17 -0.34
C SER A 157 7.46 -8.25 0.32
N THR A 158 8.19 -7.15 0.49
CA THR A 158 9.59 -7.19 0.97
C THR A 158 9.73 -7.39 2.50
N GLY A 159 8.61 -7.52 3.19
CA GLY A 159 8.54 -7.81 4.62
C GLY A 159 8.35 -9.29 4.91
N VAL A 160 7.19 -9.61 5.50
CA VAL A 160 6.80 -10.98 5.91
C VAL A 160 6.68 -11.94 4.71
N PHE A 161 6.33 -11.40 3.52
CA PHE A 161 6.19 -12.19 2.29
C PHE A 161 7.52 -12.55 1.62
N GLY A 162 8.66 -12.07 2.15
CA GLY A 162 9.99 -12.56 1.82
C GLY A 162 10.53 -12.21 0.44
N PHE A 163 9.89 -11.32 -0.33
CA PHE A 163 10.43 -10.88 -1.62
C PHE A 163 11.76 -10.14 -1.41
N PRO A 164 12.85 -10.51 -2.12
CA PRO A 164 14.16 -9.90 -1.93
C PRO A 164 14.12 -8.40 -2.28
N GLN A 165 14.66 -7.57 -1.39
CA GLN A 165 14.51 -6.10 -1.50
C GLN A 165 15.21 -5.49 -2.72
N LYS A 166 16.33 -6.06 -3.16
CA LYS A 166 17.09 -5.57 -4.31
C LYS A 166 16.35 -5.83 -5.63
N GLU A 167 15.72 -6.98 -5.71
CA GLU A 167 14.99 -7.43 -6.89
C GLU A 167 13.61 -6.78 -6.98
N ALA A 168 13.09 -6.26 -5.85
CA ALA A 168 11.83 -5.52 -5.79
C ALA A 168 11.96 -4.05 -6.19
N ALA A 169 13.17 -3.51 -6.27
CA ALA A 169 13.46 -2.11 -6.59
C ALA A 169 13.69 -1.90 -8.07
#